data_d3db0d2c1e2bf348bd1f372407fb99d2
#
_entry.id   d3db0d2c1e2bf348bd1f372407fb99d2
#
_cell.length_a   1.000
_cell.length_b   1.000
_cell.length_c   1.000
_cell.angle_alpha   90.00
_cell.angle_beta   90.00
_cell.angle_gamma   90.00
#
_symmetry.space_group_name_H-M   'P 1'
#
loop_
_entity.id
_entity.type
_entity.pdbx_description
1 polymer ?
#
loop_
_entity_poly.entity_id
_entity_poly.type
_entity_poly.pdbx_seq_one_letter_code
_entity_poly.pdbx_strand_id
1 'polypeptide(L)' 'MDLRPYFYKHVIVTDIDNVTYKGFVAVGTIPGDSDENCYEIDLEGTKQYPEGLFTLTEHEIKSIKLDPEYHKGN' A
#
# COMPACT_ATOMS: atom_id res chain seq x y z
N MET A 1 -8.32 3.46 -8.77
CA MET A 1 -8.23 3.86 -7.34
C MET A 1 -7.04 4.79 -7.15
N ASP A 2 -7.27 5.95 -6.61
CA ASP A 2 -6.19 6.91 -6.36
C ASP A 2 -5.50 6.57 -5.03
N LEU A 3 -4.24 6.17 -5.09
CA LEU A 3 -3.49 5.75 -3.91
C LEU A 3 -2.62 6.86 -3.30
N ARG A 4 -2.64 8.07 -3.89
CA ARG A 4 -1.82 9.18 -3.38
C ARG A 4 -2.05 9.53 -1.91
N PRO A 5 -3.29 9.46 -1.38
CA PRO A 5 -3.49 9.75 0.04
C PRO A 5 -2.74 8.84 1.00
N TYR A 6 -2.28 7.69 0.50
CA TYR A 6 -1.61 6.67 1.33
C TYR A 6 -0.09 6.67 1.17
N PHE A 7 0.44 7.47 0.25
CA PHE A 7 1.88 7.55 0.02
C PHE A 7 2.60 8.02 1.29
N TYR A 8 3.65 7.30 1.67
CA TYR A 8 4.49 7.62 2.83
C TYR A 8 3.74 7.57 4.16
N LYS A 9 2.76 6.68 4.25
CA LYS A 9 1.97 6.47 5.46
C LYS A 9 1.90 5.01 5.81
N HIS A 10 1.62 4.72 7.08
CA HIS A 10 1.35 3.36 7.53
C HIS A 10 -0.08 2.99 7.16
N VAL A 11 -0.24 1.84 6.53
CA VAL A 11 -1.53 1.42 5.99
C VAL A 11 -1.85 -0.03 6.33
N ILE A 12 -3.12 -0.36 6.21
CA ILE A 12 -3.62 -1.73 6.23
C ILE A 12 -4.28 -1.95 4.87
N VAL A 13 -3.78 -2.93 4.13
CA VAL A 13 -4.24 -3.24 2.78
C VAL A 13 -4.78 -4.65 2.75
N THR A 14 -5.97 -4.82 2.16
CA THR A 14 -6.50 -6.16 1.88
C THR A 14 -6.49 -6.33 0.37
N ASP A 15 -5.86 -7.41 -0.10
CA ASP A 15 -5.76 -7.66 -1.53
C ASP A 15 -6.99 -8.42 -2.05
N ILE A 16 -7.01 -8.65 -3.37
CA ILE A 16 -8.14 -9.32 -4.01
C ILE A 16 -8.32 -10.77 -3.58
N ASP A 17 -7.31 -11.36 -2.95
CA ASP A 17 -7.37 -12.72 -2.40
C ASP A 17 -7.72 -12.71 -0.91
N ASN A 18 -8.12 -11.54 -0.37
CA ASN A 18 -8.49 -11.35 1.03
C ASN A 18 -7.32 -11.51 2.01
N VAL A 19 -6.09 -11.36 1.52
CA VAL A 19 -4.92 -11.35 2.38
C VAL A 19 -4.69 -9.92 2.86
N THR A 20 -4.45 -9.76 4.15
CA THR A 20 -4.24 -8.44 4.75
C THR A 20 -2.76 -8.20 5.04
N TYR A 21 -2.28 -7.03 4.62
CA TYR A 21 -0.90 -6.59 4.83
C TYR A 21 -0.90 -5.30 5.62
N LYS A 22 -0.01 -5.20 6.61
CA LYS A 22 0.23 -3.96 7.33
C LYS A 22 1.65 -3.52 7.07
N GLY A 23 1.84 -2.29 6.67
CA GLY A 23 3.16 -1.79 6.37
C GLY A 23 3.18 -0.30 6.10
N PHE A 24 4.38 0.19 5.81
CA PHE A 24 4.60 1.59 5.48
C PHE A 24 4.78 1.70 3.96
N VAL A 25 4.07 2.64 3.34
CA VAL A 25 4.21 2.90 1.90
C VAL A 25 5.50 3.68 1.67
N ALA A 26 6.57 2.94 1.40
CA ALA A 26 7.90 3.53 1.20
C ALA A 26 8.05 4.16 -0.17
N VAL A 27 7.35 3.62 -1.17
CA VAL A 27 7.36 4.14 -2.54
C VAL A 27 5.93 4.15 -3.05
N GLY A 28 5.52 5.27 -3.62
CA GLY A 28 4.25 5.38 -4.32
C GLY A 28 4.50 5.69 -5.78
N THR A 29 3.78 5.03 -6.68
CA THR A 29 3.94 5.23 -8.13
C THR A 29 2.61 5.66 -8.73
N ILE A 30 2.64 6.73 -9.49
CA ILE A 30 1.45 7.24 -10.20
C ILE A 30 1.34 6.58 -11.56
N PRO A 31 0.15 6.58 -12.19
CA PRO A 31 -0.04 5.91 -13.50
C PRO A 31 0.96 6.32 -14.56
N GLY A 32 1.31 7.60 -14.62
CA GLY A 32 2.25 8.10 -15.63
C GLY A 32 3.65 7.52 -15.52
N ASP A 33 4.03 7.04 -14.34
CA ASP A 33 5.36 6.50 -14.06
C ASP A 33 5.35 4.97 -13.93
N SER A 34 4.20 4.36 -14.10
CA SER A 34 4.03 2.91 -13.96
C SER A 34 4.03 2.25 -15.33
N ASP A 35 4.69 1.10 -15.46
CA ASP A 35 4.68 0.32 -16.68
C ASP A 35 3.27 -0.15 -17.03
N GLU A 36 2.42 -0.36 -16.03
CA GLU A 36 1.05 -0.81 -16.23
C GLU A 36 0.04 0.34 -16.27
N ASN A 37 0.54 1.58 -16.23
CA ASN A 37 -0.28 2.78 -16.26
C ASN A 37 -1.35 2.79 -15.15
N CYS A 38 -0.96 2.41 -13.95
CA CYS A 38 -1.84 2.37 -12.79
C CYS A 38 -1.07 2.81 -11.53
N TYR A 39 -1.81 3.11 -10.46
CA TYR A 39 -1.18 3.39 -9.17
C TYR A 39 -0.57 2.10 -8.60
N GLU A 40 0.59 2.25 -7.96
CA GLU A 40 1.27 1.17 -7.27
C GLU A 40 1.81 1.67 -5.95
N ILE A 41 1.91 0.77 -4.98
CA ILE A 41 2.56 1.06 -3.71
C ILE A 41 3.53 -0.05 -3.37
N ASP A 42 4.66 0.33 -2.78
CA ASP A 42 5.65 -0.62 -2.27
C ASP A 42 5.61 -0.52 -0.76
N LEU A 43 5.24 -1.64 -0.11
CA LEU A 43 5.11 -1.72 1.35
C LEU A 43 6.40 -2.21 1.97
N GLU A 44 6.82 -1.50 3.03
CA GLU A 44 7.97 -1.87 3.83
C GLU A 44 7.48 -2.40 5.19
N GLY A 45 8.17 -3.40 5.72
CA GLY A 45 7.91 -3.89 7.07
C GLY A 45 6.67 -4.73 7.22
N THR A 46 6.23 -5.40 6.16
CA THR A 46 5.10 -6.33 6.27
C THR A 46 5.54 -7.60 6.99
N LYS A 47 4.60 -8.24 7.67
CA LYS A 47 4.85 -9.50 8.35
C LYS A 47 5.23 -10.60 7.36
N GLN A 48 4.58 -10.59 6.19
CA GLN A 48 4.79 -11.59 5.16
C GLN A 48 6.14 -11.43 4.46
N TYR A 49 6.60 -10.19 4.34
CA TYR A 49 7.84 -9.84 3.64
C TYR A 49 8.65 -8.88 4.50
N PRO A 50 9.22 -9.38 5.61
CA PRO A 50 9.88 -8.50 6.59
C PRO A 50 11.15 -7.84 6.07
N GLU A 51 11.73 -8.39 5.00
CA GLU A 51 12.91 -7.81 4.36
C GLU A 51 12.56 -7.43 2.94
N GLY A 52 12.95 -6.21 2.55
CA GLY A 52 12.65 -5.69 1.23
C GLY A 52 11.27 -5.07 1.13
N LEU A 53 10.86 -4.82 -0.09
CA LEU A 53 9.60 -4.17 -0.40
C LEU A 53 8.64 -5.16 -1.05
N PHE A 54 7.35 -4.99 -0.76
CA PHE A 54 6.30 -5.78 -1.38
C PHE A 54 5.40 -4.85 -2.20
N THR A 55 5.33 -5.07 -3.50
CA THR A 55 4.60 -4.20 -4.42
C THR A 55 3.18 -4.69 -4.66
N LEU A 56 2.23 -3.76 -4.57
CA LEU A 56 0.83 -3.99 -4.93
C LEU A 56 0.40 -2.92 -5.91
N THR A 57 -0.23 -3.36 -7.01
CA THR A 57 -0.88 -2.42 -7.94
C THR A 57 -2.30 -2.15 -7.46
N GLU A 58 -2.89 -1.06 -7.94
CA GLU A 58 -4.27 -0.73 -7.57
C GLU A 58 -5.26 -1.84 -7.95
N HIS A 59 -4.93 -2.62 -8.98
CA HIS A 59 -5.80 -3.72 -9.44
C HIS A 59 -5.78 -4.92 -8.49
N GLU A 60 -4.76 -5.01 -7.65
CA GLU A 60 -4.62 -6.08 -6.67
C GLU A 60 -5.17 -5.70 -5.30
N ILE A 61 -5.56 -4.45 -5.13
CA ILE A 61 -6.04 -3.92 -3.86
C ILE A 61 -7.56 -3.93 -3.82
N LYS A 62 -8.11 -4.68 -2.85
CA LYS A 62 -9.54 -4.69 -2.58
C LYS A 62 -9.94 -3.52 -1.70
N SER A 63 -9.16 -3.24 -0.67
CA SER A 63 -9.38 -2.12 0.22
C SER A 63 -8.07 -1.67 0.85
N ILE A 64 -8.01 -0.39 1.21
CA ILE A 64 -6.85 0.20 1.88
C ILE A 64 -7.33 1.27 2.85
N LYS A 65 -6.69 1.35 4.00
CA LYS A 65 -6.97 2.40 4.97
C LYS A 65 -5.70 2.76 5.71
N LEU A 66 -5.67 3.95 6.29
CA LEU A 66 -4.59 4.34 7.18
C LEU A 66 -4.64 3.45 8.42
N ASP A 67 -3.46 3.02 8.89
CA ASP A 67 -3.38 2.19 10.08
C ASP A 67 -3.68 3.05 11.31
N PRO A 68 -4.76 2.78 12.04
CA PRO A 68 -5.14 3.61 13.19
C PRO A 68 -4.12 3.58 14.33
N GLU A 69 -3.24 2.60 14.35
CA GLU A 69 -2.16 2.54 15.34
C GLU A 69 -1.18 3.71 15.15
N TYR A 70 -1.04 4.21 13.93
CA TYR A 70 -0.11 5.29 13.59
C TYR A 70 -0.79 6.61 13.28
N HIS A 71 -2.10 6.63 13.16
CA HIS A 71 -2.87 7.82 12.73
C HIS A 71 -4.05 8.09 13.64
N LYS A 72 -3.90 7.84 14.92
CA LYS A 72 -4.98 8.05 15.88
C LYS A 72 -4.94 9.46 16.47
N GLY A 73 -6.10 9.95 16.88
CA GLY A 73 -6.20 11.15 17.67
C GLY A 73 -6.22 12.46 16.91
N ASN A 74 -6.34 12.41 15.62
CA ASN A 74 -6.34 13.65 14.85
C ASN A 74 -7.30 13.64 13.75
#